data_d9b0471f2d9cd1e4bacae08d4dc21299
#
_entry.id   d9b0471f2d9cd1e4bacae08d4dc21299
#
_cell.length_a   1.000
_cell.length_b   1.000
_cell.length_c   1.000
_cell.angle_alpha   90.00
_cell.angle_beta   90.00
_cell.angle_gamma   90.00
#
_symmetry.space_group_name_H-M   'P 1'
#
loop_
_entity.id
_entity.type
_entity.pdbx_description
1 polymer ?
#
loop_
_entity_poly.entity_id
_entity_poly.type
_entity_poly.pdbx_seq_one_letter_code
_entity_poly.pdbx_strand_id
1 'polypeptide(L)'
;MKRLCIIFIIILCITSGCSWKTNQPPIANSMPQEMPGDFNFMVRFGYGEVTKNEINSYEDQVVKDLINKGTATADITLTTEEMHSIYKKMYEMNVMGMKDVAFTGSNCSKIPYNEDNWKITVDGEMKSLTWSDQHCDVTSEADQLLKLRKFIQQIVETKEAYKELPEAEGGYE
;
A
#
# COMPACT_ATOMS: atom_id res chain seq x y z
N MET A 1 -13.59 -81.53 26.21
CA MET A 1 -13.21 -81.02 24.89
C MET A 1 -13.55 -79.55 24.85
N LYS A 2 -12.55 -78.73 25.05
CA LYS A 2 -12.72 -77.26 25.26
C LYS A 2 -12.63 -76.59 23.92
N ARG A 3 -13.68 -75.84 23.50
CA ARG A 3 -13.67 -74.98 22.34
C ARG A 3 -13.02 -73.65 22.66
N LEU A 4 -11.91 -73.41 22.04
CA LEU A 4 -11.16 -72.17 22.13
C LEU A 4 -11.79 -71.14 21.18
N CYS A 5 -12.49 -70.16 21.75
CA CYS A 5 -12.98 -69.01 20.96
C CYS A 5 -11.84 -67.99 20.84
N ILE A 6 -11.31 -67.91 19.66
CA ILE A 6 -10.36 -66.84 19.32
C ILE A 6 -11.16 -65.58 18.96
N ILE A 7 -11.15 -64.63 19.87
CA ILE A 7 -11.74 -63.29 19.63
C ILE A 7 -10.70 -62.46 18.89
N PHE A 8 -10.94 -62.22 17.63
CA PHE A 8 -10.17 -61.28 16.82
C PHE A 8 -10.63 -59.87 17.20
N ILE A 9 -9.83 -59.18 18.02
CA ILE A 9 -10.02 -57.76 18.31
C ILE A 9 -9.42 -56.99 17.16
N ILE A 10 -10.24 -56.50 16.26
CA ILE A 10 -9.87 -55.53 15.23
C ILE A 10 -9.75 -54.18 15.92
N ILE A 11 -8.52 -53.76 16.22
CA ILE A 11 -8.23 -52.40 16.66
C ILE A 11 -8.34 -51.49 15.44
N LEU A 12 -9.49 -50.83 15.30
CA LEU A 12 -9.70 -49.79 14.33
C LEU A 12 -8.99 -48.53 14.84
N CYS A 13 -7.75 -48.28 14.38
CA CYS A 13 -7.05 -47.03 14.60
C CYS A 13 -7.74 -45.92 13.83
N ILE A 14 -8.67 -45.27 14.49
CA ILE A 14 -9.23 -43.98 13.97
C ILE A 14 -8.13 -42.95 14.14
N THR A 15 -7.34 -42.73 13.11
CA THR A 15 -6.46 -41.56 13.02
C THR A 15 -7.32 -40.33 12.85
N SER A 16 -7.78 -39.76 13.94
CA SER A 16 -8.37 -38.41 13.94
C SER A 16 -7.24 -37.46 13.61
N GLY A 17 -7.12 -37.15 12.30
CA GLY A 17 -6.29 -36.09 11.83
C GLY A 17 -6.84 -34.77 12.38
N CYS A 18 -6.34 -34.35 13.56
CA CYS A 18 -6.49 -32.97 14.00
C CYS A 18 -5.74 -32.10 13.01
N SER A 19 -6.46 -31.61 11.99
CA SER A 19 -6.03 -30.45 11.23
C SER A 19 -5.98 -29.29 12.23
N TRP A 20 -4.80 -28.99 12.72
CA TRP A 20 -4.56 -27.75 13.46
C TRP A 20 -4.67 -26.62 12.43
N LYS A 21 -5.90 -26.18 12.18
CA LYS A 21 -6.11 -24.81 11.71
C LYS A 21 -5.57 -23.94 12.83
N THR A 22 -4.43 -23.34 12.60
CA THR A 22 -3.97 -22.20 13.40
C THR A 22 -5.02 -21.12 13.25
N ASN A 23 -5.99 -21.10 14.17
CA ASN A 23 -6.88 -19.95 14.35
C ASN A 23 -6.02 -18.84 14.96
N GLN A 24 -5.09 -18.26 14.17
CA GLN A 24 -4.67 -16.92 14.47
C GLN A 24 -5.92 -16.07 14.31
N PRO A 25 -6.33 -15.31 15.34
CA PRO A 25 -7.40 -14.34 15.16
C PRO A 25 -7.01 -13.46 13.96
N PRO A 26 -7.95 -13.18 13.05
CA PRO A 26 -7.66 -12.25 11.97
C PRO A 26 -7.07 -10.99 12.61
N ILE A 27 -5.91 -10.54 12.11
CA ILE A 27 -5.31 -9.29 12.57
C ILE A 27 -6.41 -8.25 12.37
N ALA A 28 -6.90 -7.67 13.47
CA ALA A 28 -7.96 -6.67 13.39
C ALA A 28 -7.44 -5.53 12.50
N ASN A 29 -8.25 -5.13 11.52
CA ASN A 29 -7.91 -4.00 10.68
C ASN A 29 -7.84 -2.76 11.59
N SER A 30 -6.76 -1.99 11.47
CA SER A 30 -6.57 -0.75 12.23
C SER A 30 -7.40 0.41 11.68
N MET A 31 -8.10 0.20 10.56
CA MET A 31 -8.94 1.21 9.92
C MET A 31 -10.42 0.91 10.14
N PRO A 32 -11.28 1.91 10.33
CA PRO A 32 -12.74 1.75 10.29
C PRO A 32 -13.20 1.14 8.97
N GLN A 33 -14.26 0.34 8.99
CA GLN A 33 -14.84 -0.22 7.76
C GLN A 33 -15.43 0.87 6.87
N GLU A 34 -16.06 1.86 7.47
CA GLU A 34 -16.62 3.03 6.79
C GLU A 34 -15.57 4.15 6.75
N MET A 35 -15.50 4.86 5.64
CA MET A 35 -14.60 6.00 5.47
C MET A 35 -14.98 7.13 6.43
N PRO A 36 -14.12 7.53 7.37
CA PRO A 36 -14.40 8.64 8.27
C PRO A 36 -14.34 9.99 7.53
N GLY A 37 -15.03 10.99 8.09
CA GLY A 37 -15.14 12.31 7.44
C GLY A 37 -13.84 13.13 7.42
N ASP A 38 -12.84 12.73 8.22
CA ASP A 38 -11.51 13.35 8.25
C ASP A 38 -10.47 12.63 7.40
N PHE A 39 -10.88 11.59 6.65
CA PHE A 39 -9.97 10.86 5.79
C PHE A 39 -9.32 11.77 4.77
N ASN A 40 -8.01 11.85 4.84
CA ASN A 40 -7.16 12.59 3.90
C ASN A 40 -5.82 11.89 3.74
N PHE A 41 -5.16 12.16 2.63
CA PHE A 41 -3.81 11.66 2.38
C PHE A 41 -2.98 12.63 1.55
N MET A 42 -1.68 12.49 1.66
CA MET A 42 -0.70 13.08 0.77
C MET A 42 0.34 12.02 0.42
N VAL A 43 0.76 11.98 -0.83
CA VAL A 43 1.90 11.19 -1.27
C VAL A 43 2.83 12.05 -2.12
N ARG A 44 4.10 12.13 -1.70
CA ARG A 44 5.21 12.65 -2.51
C ARG A 44 5.97 11.49 -3.10
N PHE A 45 6.30 11.57 -4.38
CA PHE A 45 6.97 10.47 -5.07
C PHE A 45 7.86 10.98 -6.19
N GLY A 46 8.84 10.16 -6.55
CA GLY A 46 9.77 10.49 -7.61
C GLY A 46 11.04 9.65 -7.56
N TYR A 47 12.11 10.21 -8.08
CA TYR A 47 13.41 9.57 -8.13
C TYR A 47 14.35 10.11 -7.04
N GLY A 48 14.87 9.20 -6.21
CA GLY A 48 15.84 9.51 -5.18
C GLY A 48 15.35 10.58 -4.20
N GLU A 49 16.28 11.39 -3.73
CA GLU A 49 15.98 12.50 -2.80
C GLU A 49 15.12 13.63 -3.43
N VAL A 50 14.77 13.48 -4.72
CA VAL A 50 14.08 14.51 -5.51
C VAL A 50 12.61 14.11 -5.73
N THR A 51 11.88 13.80 -4.67
CA THR A 51 10.46 13.46 -4.72
C THR A 51 9.60 14.69 -5.01
N LYS A 52 9.58 15.14 -6.28
CA LYS A 52 8.92 16.38 -6.70
C LYS A 52 7.46 16.23 -7.06
N ASN A 53 6.99 15.02 -7.40
CA ASN A 53 5.57 14.81 -7.61
C ASN A 53 4.84 14.75 -6.27
N GLU A 54 3.65 15.34 -6.19
CA GLU A 54 2.79 15.27 -5.01
C GLU A 54 1.33 15.14 -5.41
N ILE A 55 0.59 14.31 -4.70
CA ILE A 55 -0.88 14.28 -4.72
C ILE A 55 -1.33 14.51 -3.27
N ASN A 56 -2.08 15.58 -3.03
CA ASN A 56 -2.39 16.08 -1.70
C ASN A 56 -3.87 16.39 -1.56
N SER A 57 -4.63 15.49 -0.92
CA SER A 57 -6.06 15.68 -0.70
C SER A 57 -6.38 16.64 0.46
N TYR A 58 -5.38 16.99 1.31
CA TYR A 58 -5.59 18.01 2.35
C TYR A 58 -5.74 19.42 1.77
N GLU A 59 -5.09 19.66 0.63
CA GLU A 59 -5.01 20.97 -0.02
C GLU A 59 -5.68 20.97 -1.41
N ASP A 60 -6.28 19.83 -1.82
CA ASP A 60 -6.84 19.66 -3.17
C ASP A 60 -5.85 20.00 -4.28
N GLN A 61 -4.58 19.58 -4.11
CA GLN A 61 -3.49 20.00 -4.98
C GLN A 61 -2.70 18.81 -5.52
N VAL A 62 -2.23 18.96 -6.75
CA VAL A 62 -1.31 18.05 -7.40
C VAL A 62 -0.12 18.82 -7.94
N VAL A 63 1.09 18.30 -7.69
CA VAL A 63 2.35 18.81 -8.25
C VAL A 63 2.90 17.78 -9.22
N LYS A 64 3.18 18.18 -10.45
CA LYS A 64 3.81 17.39 -11.51
C LYS A 64 5.27 17.80 -11.64
N ASP A 65 6.17 16.83 -11.58
CA ASP A 65 7.58 17.04 -11.88
C ASP A 65 7.79 17.18 -13.39
N LEU A 66 8.38 18.28 -13.83
CA LEU A 66 8.71 18.55 -15.21
C LEU A 66 10.18 18.30 -15.54
N ILE A 67 10.92 17.67 -14.61
CA ILE A 67 12.34 17.30 -14.70
C ILE A 67 13.20 18.55 -14.89
N ASN A 68 13.54 18.90 -16.14
CA ASN A 68 14.39 20.05 -16.46
C ASN A 68 13.68 21.40 -16.33
N LYS A 69 12.33 21.41 -16.32
CA LYS A 69 11.51 22.62 -16.25
C LYS A 69 10.99 22.92 -14.84
N GLY A 70 11.47 22.24 -13.81
CA GLY A 70 11.00 22.40 -12.45
C GLY A 70 9.71 21.62 -12.20
N THR A 71 8.68 22.26 -11.65
CA THR A 71 7.40 21.64 -11.31
C THR A 71 6.23 22.50 -11.83
N ALA A 72 5.09 21.88 -12.07
CA ALA A 72 3.82 22.54 -12.31
C ALA A 72 2.77 22.05 -11.30
N THR A 73 1.83 22.92 -10.94
CA THR A 73 0.82 22.65 -9.92
C THR A 73 -0.57 22.85 -10.51
N ALA A 74 -1.51 22.00 -10.12
CA ALA A 74 -2.93 22.13 -10.43
C ALA A 74 -3.77 21.93 -9.17
N ASP A 75 -4.88 22.68 -9.06
CA ASP A 75 -5.90 22.44 -8.05
C ASP A 75 -6.81 21.31 -8.55
N ILE A 76 -6.83 20.19 -7.80
CA ILE A 76 -7.57 18.97 -8.17
C ILE A 76 -8.25 18.42 -6.94
N THR A 77 -9.57 18.61 -6.85
CA THR A 77 -10.41 17.99 -5.84
C THR A 77 -10.82 16.57 -6.30
N LEU A 78 -10.57 15.58 -5.48
CA LEU A 78 -11.07 14.22 -5.68
C LEU A 78 -12.55 14.15 -5.29
N THR A 79 -13.37 13.50 -6.10
CA THR A 79 -14.79 13.30 -5.77
C THR A 79 -14.96 12.36 -4.58
N THR A 80 -16.13 12.37 -3.95
CA THR A 80 -16.46 11.46 -2.85
C THR A 80 -16.31 10.00 -3.26
N GLU A 81 -16.68 9.62 -4.47
CA GLU A 81 -16.56 8.26 -5.00
C GLU A 81 -15.09 7.86 -5.21
N GLU A 82 -14.27 8.78 -5.66
CA GLU A 82 -12.83 8.57 -5.83
C GLU A 82 -12.16 8.40 -4.45
N MET A 83 -12.49 9.27 -3.48
CA MET A 83 -12.01 9.15 -2.11
C MET A 83 -12.43 7.82 -1.47
N HIS A 84 -13.69 7.38 -1.64
CA HIS A 84 -14.13 6.07 -1.18
C HIS A 84 -13.36 4.91 -1.83
N SER A 85 -13.08 5.00 -3.13
CA SER A 85 -12.32 3.98 -3.85
C SER A 85 -10.88 3.87 -3.36
N ILE A 86 -10.27 5.02 -3.07
CA ILE A 86 -8.91 5.10 -2.50
C ILE A 86 -8.91 4.56 -1.06
N TYR A 87 -9.87 5.00 -0.22
CA TYR A 87 -10.02 4.53 1.15
C TYR A 87 -10.19 3.02 1.21
N LYS A 88 -11.05 2.45 0.36
CA LYS A 88 -11.27 1.01 0.27
C LYS A 88 -9.97 0.26 0.02
N LYS A 89 -9.13 0.72 -0.91
CA LYS A 89 -7.82 0.10 -1.15
C LYS A 89 -6.90 0.21 0.05
N MET A 90 -6.86 1.36 0.73
CA MET A 90 -6.10 1.56 1.95
C MET A 90 -6.59 0.65 3.08
N TYR A 91 -7.91 0.47 3.20
CA TYR A 91 -8.53 -0.44 4.16
C TYR A 91 -8.17 -1.91 3.87
N GLU A 92 -8.27 -2.35 2.60
CA GLU A 92 -7.92 -3.72 2.19
C GLU A 92 -6.46 -4.07 2.49
N MET A 93 -5.56 -3.09 2.42
CA MET A 93 -4.14 -3.22 2.75
C MET A 93 -3.86 -3.07 4.25
N ASN A 94 -4.84 -2.62 5.04
CA ASN A 94 -4.66 -2.20 6.43
C ASN A 94 -3.49 -1.19 6.57
N VAL A 95 -3.51 -0.12 5.78
CA VAL A 95 -2.38 0.82 5.68
C VAL A 95 -2.02 1.45 7.03
N MET A 96 -2.99 1.72 7.90
CA MET A 96 -2.74 2.24 9.25
C MET A 96 -2.05 1.20 10.16
N GLY A 97 -2.22 -0.09 9.91
CA GLY A 97 -1.54 -1.19 10.61
C GLY A 97 -0.17 -1.56 10.03
N MET A 98 0.24 -1.00 8.88
CA MET A 98 1.55 -1.30 8.28
C MET A 98 2.67 -0.84 9.21
N LYS A 99 3.73 -1.65 9.30
CA LYS A 99 5.00 -1.26 9.94
C LYS A 99 5.84 -0.47 8.95
N ASP A 100 6.92 0.15 9.44
CA ASP A 100 7.90 0.79 8.55
C ASP A 100 8.37 -0.20 7.49
N VAL A 101 8.27 0.22 6.24
CA VAL A 101 8.56 -0.60 5.07
C VAL A 101 9.99 -0.43 4.57
N ALA A 102 10.84 0.27 5.32
CA ALA A 102 12.25 0.43 5.01
C ALA A 102 12.97 -0.92 5.05
N PHE A 103 13.52 -1.33 3.92
CA PHE A 103 14.33 -2.53 3.82
C PHE A 103 15.78 -2.23 4.24
N THR A 104 16.35 -3.02 5.13
CA THR A 104 17.68 -2.77 5.73
C THR A 104 18.71 -3.88 5.49
N GLY A 105 18.57 -4.73 4.49
CA GLY A 105 19.34 -5.96 4.42
C GLY A 105 20.02 -6.34 3.10
N SER A 106 19.94 -5.53 2.05
CA SER A 106 20.51 -5.88 0.74
C SER A 106 21.88 -5.22 0.51
N ASN A 107 22.83 -5.97 -0.10
CA ASN A 107 24.07 -5.43 -0.63
C ASN A 107 23.88 -4.81 -2.04
N CYS A 108 22.66 -4.80 -2.56
CA CYS A 108 22.29 -4.17 -3.83
C CYS A 108 21.97 -2.70 -3.62
N SER A 109 22.42 -1.84 -4.53
CA SER A 109 22.03 -0.44 -4.62
C SER A 109 21.83 -0.07 -6.07
N LYS A 110 20.77 0.71 -6.35
CA LYS A 110 20.53 1.25 -7.70
C LYS A 110 20.33 2.75 -7.67
N ILE A 111 20.70 3.40 -8.76
CA ILE A 111 20.49 4.80 -9.04
C ILE A 111 20.09 4.89 -10.51
N PRO A 112 19.02 5.61 -10.87
CA PRO A 112 18.04 6.24 -9.98
C PRO A 112 17.14 5.19 -9.30
N TYR A 113 16.65 5.50 -8.11
CA TYR A 113 15.69 4.69 -7.36
C TYR A 113 14.36 5.44 -7.17
N ASN A 114 13.27 4.71 -6.97
CA ASN A 114 11.98 5.30 -6.64
C ASN A 114 11.84 5.46 -5.13
N GLU A 115 11.19 6.54 -4.71
CA GLU A 115 10.83 6.79 -3.33
C GLU A 115 9.41 7.38 -3.27
N ASP A 116 8.60 6.87 -2.33
CA ASP A 116 7.30 7.46 -1.99
C ASP A 116 7.26 7.77 -0.50
N ASN A 117 6.81 8.98 -0.16
CA ASN A 117 6.58 9.47 1.19
C ASN A 117 5.10 9.74 1.38
N TRP A 118 4.48 9.00 2.29
CA TRP A 118 3.04 9.06 2.58
C TRP A 118 2.75 9.76 3.89
N LYS A 119 1.66 10.52 3.91
CA LYS A 119 0.99 11.03 5.10
C LYS A 119 -0.49 10.71 4.97
N ILE A 120 -1.07 10.03 5.94
CA ILE A 120 -2.46 9.55 5.90
C ILE A 120 -3.12 9.88 7.23
N THR A 121 -4.33 10.45 7.18
CA THR A 121 -5.17 10.70 8.36
C THR A 121 -6.44 9.86 8.26
N VAL A 122 -6.77 9.14 9.33
CA VAL A 122 -7.98 8.31 9.46
C VAL A 122 -8.45 8.37 10.90
N ASP A 123 -9.68 8.81 11.12
CA ASP A 123 -10.35 8.83 12.45
C ASP A 123 -9.49 9.51 13.53
N GLY A 124 -8.94 10.68 13.21
CA GLY A 124 -8.10 11.49 14.09
C GLY A 124 -6.66 11.00 14.21
N GLU A 125 -6.32 9.83 13.71
CA GLU A 125 -4.96 9.30 13.73
C GLU A 125 -4.20 9.65 12.46
N MET A 126 -2.93 10.02 12.62
CA MET A 126 -2.03 10.34 11.50
C MET A 126 -0.92 9.31 11.42
N LYS A 127 -0.66 8.83 10.20
CA LYS A 127 0.42 7.91 9.89
C LYS A 127 1.30 8.44 8.78
N SER A 128 2.61 8.29 8.95
CA SER A 128 3.60 8.49 7.88
C SER A 128 4.23 7.16 7.52
N LEU A 129 4.44 6.93 6.22
CA LEU A 129 5.15 5.77 5.69
C LEU A 129 6.09 6.24 4.59
N THR A 130 7.28 5.66 4.56
CA THR A 130 8.26 5.88 3.50
C THR A 130 8.73 4.54 2.98
N TRP A 131 8.84 4.41 1.66
CA TRP A 131 9.53 3.27 1.04
C TRP A 131 10.38 3.73 -0.12
N SER A 132 11.42 2.97 -0.42
CA SER A 132 12.21 3.15 -1.63
C SER A 132 12.69 1.80 -2.16
N ASP A 133 13.02 1.74 -3.46
CA ASP A 133 13.64 0.59 -4.09
C ASP A 133 15.17 0.76 -4.27
N GLN A 134 15.79 1.67 -3.52
CA GLN A 134 17.22 1.93 -3.56
C GLN A 134 18.07 0.67 -3.34
N HIS A 135 17.62 -0.21 -2.48
CA HIS A 135 18.29 -1.47 -2.16
C HIS A 135 17.83 -2.66 -3.01
N CYS A 136 17.19 -2.42 -4.16
CA CYS A 136 16.72 -3.38 -5.16
C CYS A 136 15.59 -4.32 -4.71
N ASP A 137 15.56 -4.71 -3.44
CA ASP A 137 14.51 -5.56 -2.89
C ASP A 137 13.36 -4.71 -2.38
N VAL A 138 12.17 -5.06 -2.79
CA VAL A 138 10.92 -4.37 -2.39
C VAL A 138 10.12 -5.34 -1.54
N THR A 139 9.75 -4.91 -0.33
CA THR A 139 8.87 -5.69 0.53
C THR A 139 7.47 -5.81 -0.07
N SER A 140 6.66 -6.77 0.41
CA SER A 140 5.27 -6.90 -0.05
C SER A 140 4.44 -5.65 0.26
N GLU A 141 4.70 -5.02 1.40
CA GLU A 141 4.07 -3.77 1.83
C GLU A 141 4.47 -2.59 0.92
N ALA A 142 5.74 -2.48 0.58
CA ALA A 142 6.25 -1.46 -0.35
C ALA A 142 5.64 -1.62 -1.75
N ASP A 143 5.51 -2.86 -2.26
CA ASP A 143 4.85 -3.15 -3.53
C ASP A 143 3.36 -2.78 -3.51
N GLN A 144 2.67 -3.01 -2.37
CA GLN A 144 1.29 -2.59 -2.20
C GLN A 144 1.16 -1.05 -2.22
N LEU A 145 2.04 -0.31 -1.52
CA LEU A 145 2.05 1.16 -1.54
C LEU A 145 2.32 1.70 -2.93
N LEU A 146 3.27 1.10 -3.69
CA LEU A 146 3.52 1.46 -5.08
C LEU A 146 2.28 1.26 -5.97
N LYS A 147 1.58 0.14 -5.81
CA LYS A 147 0.32 -0.12 -6.54
C LYS A 147 -0.78 0.88 -6.17
N LEU A 148 -0.88 1.22 -4.88
CA LEU A 148 -1.82 2.24 -4.41
C LEU A 148 -1.50 3.61 -5.02
N ARG A 149 -0.24 4.05 -4.99
CA ARG A 149 0.18 5.32 -5.59
C ARG A 149 -0.15 5.36 -7.08
N LYS A 150 0.17 4.28 -7.83
CA LYS A 150 -0.18 4.20 -9.26
C LYS A 150 -1.68 4.27 -9.51
N PHE A 151 -2.49 3.64 -8.66
CA PHE A 151 -3.96 3.72 -8.77
C PHE A 151 -4.47 5.14 -8.55
N ILE A 152 -3.96 5.86 -7.54
CA ILE A 152 -4.34 7.25 -7.27
C ILE A 152 -3.88 8.15 -8.42
N GLN A 153 -2.66 7.95 -8.91
CA GLN A 153 -2.09 8.69 -10.03
C GLN A 153 -2.97 8.53 -11.30
N GLN A 154 -3.44 7.31 -11.60
CA GLN A 154 -4.35 7.07 -12.72
C GLN A 154 -5.66 7.85 -12.58
N ILE A 155 -6.23 7.98 -11.37
CA ILE A 155 -7.41 8.82 -11.14
C ILE A 155 -7.09 10.29 -11.46
N VAL A 156 -5.99 10.81 -10.92
CA VAL A 156 -5.55 12.20 -11.11
C VAL A 156 -5.30 12.50 -12.58
N GLU A 157 -4.66 11.61 -13.32
CA GLU A 157 -4.35 11.75 -14.76
C GLU A 157 -5.62 11.84 -15.64
N THR A 158 -6.78 11.42 -15.14
CA THR A 158 -8.05 11.61 -15.87
C THR A 158 -8.60 13.03 -15.78
N LYS A 159 -8.15 13.84 -14.82
CA LYS A 159 -8.65 15.20 -14.56
C LYS A 159 -8.19 16.18 -15.63
N GLU A 160 -9.09 17.02 -16.09
CA GLU A 160 -8.75 18.03 -17.11
C GLU A 160 -7.64 18.97 -16.63
N ALA A 161 -7.71 19.43 -15.36
CA ALA A 161 -6.68 20.30 -14.80
C ALA A 161 -5.28 19.64 -14.80
N TYR A 162 -5.18 18.30 -14.67
CA TYR A 162 -3.90 17.60 -14.80
C TYR A 162 -3.42 17.51 -16.24
N LYS A 163 -4.32 17.28 -17.19
CA LYS A 163 -4.00 17.20 -18.62
C LYS A 163 -3.53 18.53 -19.21
N GLU A 164 -3.95 19.64 -18.60
CA GLU A 164 -3.52 20.99 -18.98
C GLU A 164 -2.10 21.34 -18.47
N LEU A 165 -1.55 20.56 -17.54
CA LEU A 165 -0.18 20.75 -17.06
C LEU A 165 0.85 20.49 -18.18
N PRO A 166 1.95 21.25 -18.21
CA PRO A 166 3.00 21.05 -19.20
C PRO A 166 3.57 19.63 -19.19
N GLU A 167 4.04 19.18 -20.35
CA GLU A 167 4.76 17.92 -20.45
C GLU A 167 6.15 18.01 -19.83
N ALA A 168 6.57 16.92 -19.17
CA ALA A 168 7.91 16.81 -18.61
C ALA A 168 8.96 16.69 -19.75
N GLU A 169 10.10 17.31 -19.55
CA GLU A 169 11.23 17.25 -20.50
C GLU A 169 12.51 16.81 -19.77
N GLY A 170 13.18 15.81 -20.35
CA GLY A 170 14.43 15.26 -19.80
C GLY A 170 14.27 13.88 -19.19
N GLY A 171 15.23 13.48 -18.38
CA GLY A 171 15.28 12.20 -17.65
C GLY A 171 16.17 12.35 -16.42
N TYR A 172 15.98 11.47 -15.45
CA TYR A 172 16.89 11.29 -14.33
C TYR A 172 17.89 10.18 -14.71
N GLU A 173 19.19 10.48 -14.56
CA GLU A 173 20.31 9.56 -14.82
C GLU A 173 20.93 9.02 -13.52
#